data_b5aad3177b381b77cd595220b86dffb6
#
_entry.id   b5aad3177b381b77cd595220b86dffb6
#
_cell.length_a   1.000
_cell.length_b   1.000
_cell.length_c   1.000
_cell.angle_alpha   90.00
_cell.angle_beta   90.00
_cell.angle_gamma   90.00
#
_symmetry.space_group_name_H-M   'P 1'
#
loop_
_entity.id
_entity.type
_entity.pdbx_description
1 polymer ?
#
loop_
_entity_poly.entity_id
_entity_poly.type
_entity_poly.pdbx_seq_one_letter_code
_entity_poly.pdbx_strand_id
1 'polypeptide(L)'
;MKKILIFILLLFSFNVVAISKETTFTNDIFEKSQLDGKTTVIHSWNKTCTTCSRQAKILDKAKQEFKDVIFLSFEQTKDKNIAKFLSIDYWTTIVVYRHNKEISRSIGQTNKEKIYSQINSL
;
A
#
# COMPACT_ATOMS: atom_id res chain seq x y z
N MET A 1 31.87 34.64 40.21
CA MET A 1 30.72 33.75 40.03
C MET A 1 30.62 33.36 38.55
N LYS A 2 30.98 32.14 38.23
CA LYS A 2 30.86 31.64 36.87
C LYS A 2 29.44 31.10 36.66
N LYS A 3 28.65 31.78 35.86
CA LYS A 3 27.36 31.26 35.43
C LYS A 3 27.63 30.22 34.36
N ILE A 4 27.43 28.95 34.70
CA ILE A 4 27.48 27.86 33.73
C ILE A 4 26.19 27.92 32.94
N LEU A 5 26.29 28.39 31.72
CA LEU A 5 25.18 28.34 30.76
C LEU A 5 25.12 26.92 30.23
N ILE A 6 24.25 26.10 30.81
CA ILE A 6 23.96 24.76 30.28
C ILE A 6 23.10 24.95 29.05
N PHE A 7 23.76 24.87 27.89
CA PHE A 7 23.10 24.80 26.62
C PHE A 7 22.52 23.38 26.50
N ILE A 8 21.26 23.21 26.89
CA ILE A 8 20.54 21.99 26.62
C ILE A 8 20.24 21.97 25.12
N LEU A 9 21.12 21.32 24.40
CA LEU A 9 20.89 20.98 22.98
C LEU A 9 19.78 19.96 22.96
N LEU A 10 18.54 20.40 22.80
CA LEU A 10 17.40 19.54 22.48
C LEU A 10 17.66 18.99 21.09
N LEU A 11 18.27 17.81 21.05
CA LEU A 11 18.33 17.00 19.86
C LEU A 11 16.90 16.53 19.57
N PHE A 12 16.20 17.30 18.78
CA PHE A 12 15.01 16.82 18.10
C PHE A 12 15.48 15.74 17.13
N SER A 13 15.44 14.52 17.59
CA SER A 13 15.54 13.37 16.70
C SER A 13 14.29 13.38 15.80
N PHE A 14 14.42 14.00 14.64
CA PHE A 14 13.47 13.79 13.57
C PHE A 14 13.59 12.32 13.17
N ASN A 15 12.71 11.49 13.70
CA ASN A 15 12.49 10.18 13.14
C ASN A 15 11.89 10.40 11.74
N VAL A 16 12.76 10.50 10.75
CA VAL A 16 12.36 10.38 9.36
C VAL A 16 11.95 8.93 9.20
N VAL A 17 10.66 8.67 9.38
CA VAL A 17 10.08 7.39 8.96
C VAL A 17 10.26 7.38 7.45
N ALA A 18 11.25 6.63 6.98
CA ALA A 18 11.39 6.33 5.57
C ALA A 18 10.11 5.59 5.19
N ILE A 19 9.19 6.28 4.51
CA ILE A 19 8.00 5.67 3.93
C ILE A 19 8.54 4.76 2.85
N SER A 20 8.61 3.46 3.13
CA SER A 20 8.91 2.47 2.11
C SER A 20 7.85 2.61 1.02
N LYS A 21 8.28 2.87 -0.21
CA LYS A 21 7.37 3.18 -1.33
C LYS A 21 6.40 2.06 -1.62
N GLU A 22 6.71 0.84 -1.25
CA GLU A 22 5.86 -0.33 -1.42
C GLU A 22 5.95 -1.18 -0.17
N THR A 23 4.81 -1.44 0.44
CA THR A 23 4.73 -2.41 1.52
C THR A 23 4.42 -3.77 0.92
N THR A 24 5.34 -4.70 1.06
CA THR A 24 5.13 -6.09 0.65
C THR A 24 3.99 -6.70 1.46
N PHE A 25 3.09 -7.40 0.77
CA PHE A 25 1.98 -8.09 1.42
C PHE A 25 2.49 -9.13 2.42
N THR A 26 1.96 -9.11 3.61
CA THR A 26 2.02 -10.20 4.59
C THR A 26 0.63 -10.43 5.17
N ASN A 27 0.34 -11.67 5.57
CA ASN A 27 -0.94 -11.97 6.18
C ASN A 27 -1.16 -11.14 7.45
N ASP A 28 -0.13 -10.96 8.26
CA ASP A 28 -0.21 -10.18 9.50
C ASP A 28 -0.60 -8.73 9.26
N ILE A 29 0.03 -8.07 8.29
CA ILE A 29 -0.29 -6.67 7.94
C ILE A 29 -1.72 -6.60 7.40
N PHE A 30 -2.09 -7.53 6.53
CA PHE A 30 -3.44 -7.58 5.95
C PHE A 30 -4.51 -7.77 7.02
N GLU A 31 -4.37 -8.79 7.87
CA GLU A 31 -5.31 -9.09 8.96
C GLU A 31 -5.42 -7.91 9.92
N LYS A 32 -4.29 -7.32 10.33
CA LYS A 32 -4.29 -6.15 11.20
C LYS A 32 -5.03 -4.97 10.57
N SER A 33 -4.80 -4.69 9.30
CA SER A 33 -5.48 -3.60 8.59
C SER A 33 -6.99 -3.81 8.54
N GLN A 34 -7.43 -5.05 8.35
CA GLN A 34 -8.86 -5.40 8.32
C GLN A 34 -9.50 -5.31 9.71
N LEU A 35 -8.80 -5.75 10.76
CA LEU A 35 -9.26 -5.59 12.15
C LEU A 35 -9.37 -4.12 12.55
N ASP A 36 -8.45 -3.27 12.10
CA ASP A 36 -8.46 -1.84 12.36
C ASP A 36 -9.50 -1.08 11.51
N GLY A 37 -10.25 -1.78 10.66
CA GLY A 37 -11.26 -1.18 9.79
C GLY A 37 -10.68 -0.32 8.66
N LYS A 38 -9.42 -0.52 8.31
CA LYS A 38 -8.74 0.21 7.25
C LYS A 38 -9.12 -0.31 5.87
N THR A 39 -9.23 0.60 4.92
CA THR A 39 -9.24 0.23 3.51
C THR A 39 -7.86 -0.26 3.11
N THR A 40 -7.79 -1.43 2.49
CA THR A 40 -6.53 -2.04 2.04
C THR A 40 -6.59 -2.25 0.54
N VAL A 41 -5.63 -1.68 -0.16
CA VAL A 41 -5.42 -1.85 -1.61
C VAL A 41 -4.31 -2.85 -1.82
N ILE A 42 -4.55 -3.87 -2.63
CA ILE A 42 -3.57 -4.90 -2.94
C ILE A 42 -3.31 -4.90 -4.45
N HIS A 43 -2.05 -4.77 -4.83
CA HIS A 43 -1.60 -4.79 -6.22
C HIS A 43 -0.78 -6.03 -6.51
N SER A 44 -1.21 -6.81 -7.50
CA SER A 44 -0.46 -7.96 -8.03
C SER A 44 0.35 -7.51 -9.24
N TRP A 45 1.64 -7.76 -9.23
CA TRP A 45 2.56 -7.31 -10.28
C TRP A 45 3.54 -8.40 -10.72
N ASN A 46 4.26 -8.15 -11.79
CA ASN A 46 5.35 -8.98 -12.30
C ASN A 46 6.49 -8.07 -12.80
N LYS A 47 7.73 -8.56 -12.77
CA LYS A 47 8.92 -7.80 -13.15
C LYS A 47 8.93 -7.29 -14.58
N THR A 48 8.35 -8.03 -15.51
CA THR A 48 8.37 -7.70 -16.95
C THR A 48 7.06 -7.09 -17.43
N CYS A 49 6.23 -6.64 -16.51
CA CYS A 49 4.87 -6.14 -16.79
C CYS A 49 4.86 -4.61 -16.90
N THR A 50 4.78 -4.09 -18.12
CA THR A 50 4.69 -2.64 -18.38
C THR A 50 3.42 -2.02 -17.78
N THR A 51 2.29 -2.69 -17.90
CA THR A 51 1.01 -2.27 -17.31
C THR A 51 1.10 -2.18 -15.79
N CYS A 52 1.76 -3.14 -15.14
CA CYS A 52 2.00 -3.11 -13.70
C CYS A 52 2.81 -1.87 -13.28
N SER A 53 3.82 -1.49 -14.07
CA SER A 53 4.60 -0.28 -13.82
C SER A 53 3.77 0.99 -13.89
N ARG A 54 2.84 1.07 -14.83
CA ARG A 54 1.89 2.21 -14.93
C ARG A 54 0.96 2.25 -13.72
N GLN A 55 0.43 1.10 -13.32
CA GLN A 55 -0.40 0.98 -12.14
C GLN A 55 0.36 1.38 -10.87
N ALA A 56 1.60 0.94 -10.73
CA ALA A 56 2.45 1.28 -9.58
C ALA A 56 2.64 2.79 -9.44
N LYS A 57 2.86 3.50 -10.54
CA LYS A 57 2.97 4.98 -10.53
C LYS A 57 1.68 5.66 -10.06
N ILE A 58 0.53 5.16 -10.48
CA ILE A 58 -0.77 5.68 -10.05
C ILE A 58 -0.99 5.40 -8.56
N LEU A 59 -0.67 4.18 -8.12
CA LEU A 59 -0.81 3.79 -6.72
C LEU A 59 0.17 4.52 -5.80
N ASP A 60 1.38 4.84 -6.26
CA ASP A 60 2.33 5.65 -5.50
C ASP A 60 1.78 7.06 -5.22
N LYS A 61 1.11 7.67 -6.21
CA LYS A 61 0.43 8.95 -6.02
C LYS A 61 -0.78 8.82 -5.10
N ALA A 62 -1.58 7.78 -5.30
CA ALA A 62 -2.73 7.50 -4.45
C ALA A 62 -2.32 7.34 -2.98
N LYS A 63 -1.21 6.68 -2.72
CA LYS A 63 -0.65 6.49 -1.38
C LYS A 63 -0.33 7.80 -0.66
N GLN A 64 0.06 8.83 -1.40
CA GLN A 64 0.30 10.17 -0.85
C GLN A 64 -0.98 10.92 -0.53
N GLU A 65 -2.06 10.67 -1.27
CA GLU A 65 -3.35 11.34 -1.14
C GLU A 65 -4.28 10.63 -0.15
N PHE A 66 -4.29 9.30 -0.15
CA PHE A 66 -5.12 8.46 0.73
C PHE A 66 -4.31 7.95 1.92
N LYS A 67 -4.01 8.82 2.87
CA LYS A 67 -3.12 8.52 4.01
C LYS A 67 -3.65 7.46 4.97
N ASP A 68 -4.97 7.29 5.05
CA ASP A 68 -5.62 6.29 5.92
C ASP A 68 -5.78 4.93 5.24
N VAL A 69 -5.39 4.81 3.99
CA VAL A 69 -5.47 3.58 3.20
C VAL A 69 -4.14 2.83 3.29
N ILE A 70 -4.21 1.52 3.48
CA ILE A 70 -3.05 0.63 3.49
C ILE A 70 -2.84 0.10 2.07
N PHE A 71 -1.64 0.28 1.53
CA PHE A 71 -1.25 -0.20 0.21
C PHE A 71 -0.27 -1.35 0.35
N LEU A 72 -0.63 -2.51 -0.19
CA LEU A 72 0.18 -3.72 -0.20
C LEU A 72 0.39 -4.20 -1.63
N SER A 73 1.50 -4.87 -1.88
CA SER A 73 1.78 -5.45 -3.18
C SER A 73 2.50 -6.79 -3.05
N PHE A 74 2.38 -7.62 -4.07
CA PHE A 74 3.11 -8.88 -4.15
C PHE A 74 3.42 -9.22 -5.61
N GLU A 75 4.48 -10.01 -5.82
CA GLU A 75 4.86 -10.50 -7.14
C GLU A 75 4.11 -11.79 -7.46
N GLN A 76 3.23 -11.75 -8.46
CA GLN A 76 2.30 -12.83 -8.80
C GLN A 76 2.99 -14.18 -9.04
N THR A 77 4.11 -14.18 -9.74
CA THR A 77 4.81 -15.42 -10.09
C THR A 77 5.69 -15.97 -8.98
N LYS A 78 6.12 -15.12 -8.07
CA LYS A 78 6.95 -15.48 -6.93
C LYS A 78 6.12 -15.90 -5.72
N ASP A 79 5.09 -15.13 -5.41
CA ASP A 79 4.27 -15.29 -4.21
C ASP A 79 2.94 -16.00 -4.50
N LYS A 80 3.02 -17.21 -5.05
CA LYS A 80 1.86 -18.00 -5.48
C LYS A 80 0.87 -18.29 -4.34
N ASN A 81 1.35 -18.41 -3.11
CA ASN A 81 0.50 -18.64 -1.94
C ASN A 81 -0.38 -17.42 -1.64
N ILE A 82 0.16 -16.22 -1.81
CA ILE A 82 -0.59 -14.98 -1.63
C ILE A 82 -1.65 -14.85 -2.73
N ALA A 83 -1.25 -15.11 -3.97
CA ALA A 83 -2.17 -15.12 -5.11
C ALA A 83 -3.35 -16.07 -4.89
N LYS A 84 -3.09 -17.28 -4.42
CA LYS A 84 -4.10 -18.27 -4.09
C LYS A 84 -5.00 -17.83 -2.93
N PHE A 85 -4.42 -17.31 -1.88
CA PHE A 85 -5.16 -16.81 -0.70
C PHE A 85 -6.14 -15.70 -1.08
N LEU A 86 -5.75 -14.80 -1.98
CA LEU A 86 -6.55 -13.68 -2.44
C LEU A 86 -7.40 -14.01 -3.69
N SER A 87 -7.32 -15.23 -4.21
CA SER A 87 -7.96 -15.64 -5.47
C SER A 87 -7.62 -14.71 -6.64
N ILE A 88 -6.36 -14.32 -6.74
CA ILE A 88 -5.83 -13.48 -7.81
C ILE A 88 -5.12 -14.36 -8.83
N ASP A 89 -5.66 -14.41 -10.06
CA ASP A 89 -5.12 -15.25 -11.12
C ASP A 89 -4.17 -14.52 -12.07
N TYR A 90 -4.20 -13.20 -12.06
CA TYR A 90 -3.43 -12.38 -12.99
C TYR A 90 -2.63 -11.29 -12.26
N TRP A 91 -1.39 -11.01 -12.71
CA TRP A 91 -0.77 -9.73 -12.41
C TRP A 91 -1.62 -8.61 -13.04
N THR A 92 -1.34 -7.35 -12.77
CA THR A 92 -2.21 -6.21 -13.12
C THR A 92 -3.55 -6.16 -12.37
N THR A 93 -3.74 -7.00 -11.36
CA THR A 93 -4.94 -6.99 -10.53
C THR A 93 -4.79 -6.01 -9.39
N ILE A 94 -5.78 -5.16 -9.22
CA ILE A 94 -5.92 -4.26 -8.07
C ILE A 94 -7.19 -4.66 -7.33
N VAL A 95 -7.05 -5.02 -6.06
CA VAL A 95 -8.17 -5.43 -5.21
C VAL A 95 -8.24 -4.51 -4.01
N VAL A 96 -9.45 -4.10 -3.64
CA VAL A 96 -9.69 -3.27 -2.45
C VAL A 96 -10.52 -4.07 -1.45
N TYR A 97 -10.03 -4.11 -0.21
CA TYR A 97 -10.66 -4.77 0.92
C TYR A 97 -11.03 -3.80 2.02
N ARG A 98 -12.13 -4.08 2.71
CA ARG A 98 -12.52 -3.42 3.96
C ARG A 98 -13.33 -4.39 4.81
N HIS A 99 -13.04 -4.48 6.11
CA HIS A 99 -13.72 -5.38 7.04
C HIS A 99 -13.78 -6.83 6.54
N ASN A 100 -12.65 -7.35 6.03
CA ASN A 100 -12.53 -8.69 5.46
C ASN A 100 -13.40 -8.96 4.23
N LYS A 101 -13.93 -7.91 3.61
CA LYS A 101 -14.72 -8.02 2.37
C LYS A 101 -13.97 -7.40 1.22
N GLU A 102 -13.98 -8.10 0.09
CA GLU A 102 -13.56 -7.53 -1.19
C GLU A 102 -14.61 -6.51 -1.63
N ILE A 103 -14.21 -5.25 -1.72
CA ILE A 103 -15.08 -4.13 -2.12
C ILE A 103 -15.09 -3.96 -3.62
N SER A 104 -13.91 -4.07 -4.24
CA SER A 104 -13.75 -3.91 -5.69
C SER A 104 -12.54 -4.65 -6.20
N ARG A 105 -12.57 -4.99 -7.49
CA ARG A 105 -11.48 -5.67 -8.19
C ARG A 105 -11.40 -5.13 -9.62
N SER A 106 -10.19 -4.87 -10.09
CA SER A 106 -9.94 -4.54 -11.49
C SER A 106 -8.71 -5.29 -12.00
N ILE A 107 -8.70 -5.58 -13.30
CA ILE A 107 -7.58 -6.24 -13.98
C ILE A 107 -7.17 -5.35 -15.16
N GLY A 108 -5.88 -4.99 -15.24
CA GLY A 108 -5.35 -4.19 -16.31
C GLY A 108 -5.78 -2.72 -16.32
N GLN A 109 -6.37 -2.21 -15.25
CA GLN A 109 -6.83 -0.82 -15.17
C GLN A 109 -5.65 0.14 -15.08
N THR A 110 -5.55 1.10 -16.00
CA THR A 110 -4.52 2.14 -16.03
C THR A 110 -5.07 3.57 -16.04
N ASN A 111 -6.37 3.71 -15.86
CA ASN A 111 -6.99 5.03 -15.73
C ASN A 111 -6.96 5.48 -14.27
N LYS A 112 -6.33 6.62 -14.01
CA LYS A 112 -6.14 7.15 -12.66
C LYS A 112 -7.47 7.38 -11.93
N GLU A 113 -8.44 8.00 -12.60
CA GLU A 113 -9.74 8.34 -12.01
C GLU A 113 -10.51 7.07 -11.62
N LYS A 114 -10.44 6.04 -12.45
CA LYS A 114 -11.09 4.75 -12.16
C LYS A 114 -10.42 4.02 -10.99
N ILE A 115 -9.11 4.05 -10.90
CA ILE A 115 -8.37 3.47 -9.77
C ILE A 115 -8.71 4.23 -8.49
N TYR A 116 -8.73 5.56 -8.52
CA TYR A 116 -9.08 6.38 -7.37
C TYR A 116 -10.54 6.16 -6.93
N SER A 117 -11.46 6.04 -7.87
CA SER A 117 -12.86 5.67 -7.56
C SER A 117 -12.96 4.30 -6.93
N GLN A 118 -12.16 3.34 -7.39
CA GLN A 118 -12.09 2.00 -6.81
C GLN A 118 -11.64 2.05 -5.35
N ILE A 119 -10.65 2.87 -5.02
CA ILE A 119 -10.14 3.05 -3.65
C ILE A 119 -11.18 3.73 -2.75
N ASN A 120 -11.91 4.70 -3.28
CA ASN A 120 -12.94 5.46 -2.58
C ASN A 120 -14.30 4.75 -2.50
N SER A 121 -14.47 3.61 -3.17
CA SER A 121 -15.76 2.92 -3.14
C SER A 121 -16.10 2.45 -1.73
N LEU A 122 -17.24 2.89 -1.26
CA LEU A 122 -17.79 2.55 0.06
C LEU A 122 -18.75 1.37 -0.05
#